data_e8681569f53cc1849827d5bdd54984f3
#
_entry.id   e8681569f53cc1849827d5bdd54984f3
#
_cell.length_a   1.000
_cell.length_b   1.000
_cell.length_c   1.000
_cell.angle_alpha   90.00
_cell.angle_beta   90.00
_cell.angle_gamma   90.00
#
_symmetry.space_group_name_H-M   'P 1'
#
loop_
_entity.id
_entity.type
_entity.pdbx_description
1 polymer ?
#
loop_
_entity_poly.entity_id
_entity_poly.type
_entity_poly.pdbx_seq_one_letter_code
_entity_poly.pdbx_strand_id
1 'polypeptide(L)'
;LGWNYILLMAAFGTGWLLLLNFFVFREPSRPQSQKNLVQVFADMLLVLKDYKFILTIVIYSGFWILYFQMYDSVLWFLKERIDMTPVNNAVNSFLTIFVDNPSWRFDAEHVTVVNAGTIILLQLIVSAILKNAKPLQTMIVGISFGTLGLGLLAISTYAWVFILGLVIFTIGEMTAHPKFISYIGLIAPQDKKALYLGYSFLYGVIGSGIGGVLGAFAYVKFVTNMNRPELFWLMFCGIGVLTIIGLILFNRFVLKGSKPS
;
A
#
# COMPACT_ATOMS: atom_id res chain seq x y z
N LEU A 1 29.25 0.48 -4.36
CA LEU A 1 29.18 -0.36 -3.16
C LEU A 1 28.50 -1.67 -3.54
N GLY A 2 29.16 -2.83 -3.28
CA GLY A 2 28.61 -4.15 -3.61
C GLY A 2 27.46 -4.53 -2.68
N TRP A 3 26.63 -5.49 -3.10
CA TRP A 3 25.48 -6.02 -2.34
C TRP A 3 25.82 -6.43 -0.90
N ASN A 4 27.04 -6.93 -0.68
CA ASN A 4 27.51 -7.34 0.64
C ASN A 4 27.51 -6.19 1.66
N TYR A 5 27.84 -4.97 1.25
CA TYR A 5 27.81 -3.81 2.14
C TYR A 5 26.40 -3.39 2.52
N ILE A 6 25.44 -3.52 1.60
CA ILE A 6 24.02 -3.23 1.88
C ILE A 6 23.47 -4.20 2.92
N LEU A 7 23.79 -5.50 2.77
CA LEU A 7 23.38 -6.53 3.74
C LEU A 7 24.03 -6.30 5.10
N LEU A 8 25.33 -5.95 5.14
CA LEU A 8 26.02 -5.63 6.38
C LEU A 8 25.46 -4.39 7.08
N MET A 9 25.13 -3.33 6.32
CA MET A 9 24.49 -2.13 6.88
C MET A 9 23.10 -2.45 7.45
N ALA A 10 22.31 -3.25 6.75
CA ALA A 10 21.00 -3.69 7.23
C ALA A 10 21.14 -4.55 8.52
N ALA A 11 22.07 -5.50 8.54
CA ALA A 11 22.34 -6.33 9.71
C ALA A 11 22.82 -5.49 10.90
N PHE A 12 23.74 -4.53 10.67
CA PHE A 12 24.23 -3.62 11.71
C PHE A 12 23.10 -2.72 12.26
N GLY A 13 22.27 -2.14 11.37
CA GLY A 13 21.12 -1.33 11.77
C GLY A 13 20.11 -2.12 12.60
N THR A 14 19.81 -3.35 12.19
CA THR A 14 18.92 -4.25 12.94
C THR A 14 19.53 -4.64 14.29
N GLY A 15 20.84 -4.95 14.33
CA GLY A 15 21.56 -5.24 15.55
C GLY A 15 21.55 -4.06 16.54
N TRP A 16 21.71 -2.84 16.02
CA TRP A 16 21.61 -1.62 16.82
C TRP A 16 20.23 -1.43 17.44
N LEU A 17 19.17 -1.69 16.69
CA LEU A 17 17.80 -1.64 17.21
C LEU A 17 17.55 -2.70 18.30
N LEU A 18 18.17 -3.89 18.21
CA LEU A 18 18.10 -4.89 19.28
C LEU A 18 18.75 -4.39 20.57
N LEU A 19 19.91 -3.73 20.49
CA LEU A 19 20.57 -3.14 21.65
C LEU A 19 19.70 -2.05 22.28
N LEU A 20 19.14 -1.15 21.47
CA LEU A 20 18.22 -0.11 21.97
C LEU A 20 16.99 -0.74 22.65
N ASN A 21 16.42 -1.79 22.04
CA ASN A 21 15.28 -2.49 22.65
C ASN A 21 15.65 -3.13 23.99
N PHE A 22 16.81 -3.73 24.09
CA PHE A 22 17.26 -4.39 25.33
C PHE A 22 17.58 -3.40 26.47
N PHE A 23 18.21 -2.26 26.15
CA PHE A 23 18.68 -1.32 27.18
C PHE A 23 17.70 -0.18 27.50
N VAL A 24 16.88 0.22 26.51
CA VAL A 24 16.04 1.44 26.64
C VAL A 24 14.56 1.06 26.77
N PHE A 25 14.10 0.01 26.09
CA PHE A 25 12.71 -0.36 26.10
C PHE A 25 12.34 -1.11 27.39
N ARG A 26 11.42 -0.53 28.18
CA ARG A 26 10.78 -1.21 29.31
C ARG A 26 9.41 -1.67 28.89
N GLU A 27 9.17 -2.98 28.87
CA GLU A 27 7.84 -3.52 28.61
C GLU A 27 6.84 -2.97 29.65
N PRO A 28 5.71 -2.38 29.21
CA PRO A 28 4.63 -2.06 30.14
C PRO A 28 4.14 -3.34 30.79
N SER A 29 3.76 -3.25 32.09
CA SER A 29 3.22 -4.40 32.83
C SER A 29 2.04 -5.00 32.06
N ARG A 30 2.20 -6.22 31.57
CA ARG A 30 1.11 -6.93 30.88
C ARG A 30 0.12 -7.40 31.94
N PRO A 31 -1.19 -7.13 31.79
CA PRO A 31 -2.17 -7.87 32.57
C PRO A 31 -1.96 -9.36 32.28
N GLN A 32 -1.74 -10.15 33.32
CA GLN A 32 -1.54 -11.59 33.18
C GLN A 32 -2.81 -12.17 32.55
N SER A 33 -2.73 -12.51 31.27
CA SER A 33 -3.80 -13.25 30.61
C SER A 33 -3.75 -14.67 31.15
N GLN A 34 -4.74 -15.05 31.96
CA GLN A 34 -4.92 -16.43 32.44
C GLN A 34 -5.48 -17.37 31.34
N LYS A 35 -5.52 -16.91 30.08
CA LYS A 35 -6.07 -17.72 28.98
C LYS A 35 -5.13 -18.86 28.63
N ASN A 36 -5.67 -20.07 28.64
CA ASN A 36 -4.99 -21.27 28.15
C ASN A 36 -4.84 -21.17 26.60
N LEU A 37 -3.85 -21.86 26.03
CA LEU A 37 -3.61 -21.92 24.57
C LEU A 37 -4.88 -22.28 23.79
N VAL A 38 -5.68 -23.21 24.28
CA VAL A 38 -6.97 -23.60 23.66
C VAL A 38 -7.94 -22.42 23.58
N GLN A 39 -8.02 -21.59 24.63
CA GLN A 39 -8.85 -20.38 24.63
C GLN A 39 -8.34 -19.32 23.67
N VAL A 40 -7.02 -19.19 23.53
CA VAL A 40 -6.40 -18.30 22.54
C VAL A 40 -6.79 -18.75 21.13
N PHE A 41 -6.67 -20.03 20.81
CA PHE A 41 -7.09 -20.58 19.51
C PHE A 41 -8.60 -20.41 19.26
N ALA A 42 -9.43 -20.61 20.28
CA ALA A 42 -10.86 -20.37 20.16
C ALA A 42 -11.18 -18.89 19.86
N ASP A 43 -10.52 -17.96 20.55
CA ASP A 43 -10.66 -16.52 20.28
C ASP A 43 -10.21 -16.16 18.86
N MET A 44 -9.14 -16.79 18.36
CA MET A 44 -8.67 -16.62 16.98
C MET A 44 -9.75 -17.03 15.97
N LEU A 45 -10.38 -18.17 16.15
CA LEU A 45 -11.47 -18.64 15.28
C LEU A 45 -12.73 -17.76 15.38
N LEU A 46 -13.02 -17.21 16.59
CA LEU A 46 -14.16 -16.31 16.78
C LEU A 46 -14.02 -15.00 15.99
N VAL A 47 -12.80 -14.45 15.87
CA VAL A 47 -12.57 -13.25 15.05
C VAL A 47 -12.89 -13.49 13.59
N LEU A 48 -12.59 -14.68 13.06
CA LEU A 48 -12.92 -15.06 11.68
C LEU A 48 -14.43 -15.24 11.45
N LYS A 49 -15.24 -15.37 12.51
CA LYS A 49 -16.71 -15.40 12.41
C LYS A 49 -17.33 -14.00 12.39
N ASP A 50 -16.58 -12.96 12.72
CA ASP A 50 -17.07 -11.58 12.62
C ASP A 50 -17.17 -11.17 11.15
N TYR A 51 -18.37 -11.34 10.57
CA TYR A 51 -18.60 -11.08 9.15
C TYR A 51 -18.35 -9.61 8.76
N LYS A 52 -18.55 -8.64 9.65
CA LYS A 52 -18.30 -7.22 9.38
C LYS A 52 -16.81 -6.94 9.24
N PHE A 53 -16.03 -7.56 10.12
CA PHE A 53 -14.58 -7.48 10.10
C PHE A 53 -14.02 -8.16 8.83
N ILE A 54 -14.43 -9.41 8.57
CA ILE A 54 -13.97 -10.16 7.38
C ILE A 54 -14.37 -9.47 6.09
N LEU A 55 -15.61 -8.98 5.98
CA LEU A 55 -16.08 -8.26 4.80
C LEU A 55 -15.26 -6.98 4.57
N THR A 56 -14.91 -6.25 5.64
CA THR A 56 -14.03 -5.08 5.55
C THR A 56 -12.65 -5.46 4.98
N ILE A 57 -12.05 -6.55 5.47
CA ILE A 57 -10.76 -7.04 4.97
C ILE A 57 -10.85 -7.43 3.50
N VAL A 58 -11.86 -8.20 3.11
CA VAL A 58 -12.05 -8.65 1.73
C VAL A 58 -12.24 -7.47 0.78
N ILE A 59 -13.06 -6.49 1.14
CA ILE A 59 -13.24 -5.28 0.32
C ILE A 59 -11.92 -4.50 0.23
N TYR A 60 -11.25 -4.29 1.36
CA TYR A 60 -10.01 -3.51 1.41
C TYR A 60 -8.84 -4.22 0.70
N SER A 61 -8.85 -5.55 0.60
CA SER A 61 -7.84 -6.29 -0.16
C SER A 61 -7.81 -5.90 -1.66
N GLY A 62 -8.92 -5.38 -2.19
CA GLY A 62 -8.98 -4.82 -3.53
C GLY A 62 -7.98 -3.66 -3.74
N PHE A 63 -7.81 -2.78 -2.75
CA PHE A 63 -6.76 -1.75 -2.79
C PHE A 63 -5.35 -2.38 -2.78
N TRP A 64 -5.15 -3.46 -2.04
CA TRP A 64 -3.86 -4.14 -1.98
C TRP A 64 -3.54 -4.94 -3.24
N ILE A 65 -4.55 -5.36 -4.00
CA ILE A 65 -4.34 -5.87 -5.36
C ILE A 65 -3.70 -4.78 -6.24
N LEU A 66 -4.15 -3.53 -6.14
CA LEU A 66 -3.55 -2.38 -6.84
C LEU A 66 -2.14 -2.09 -6.32
N TYR A 67 -1.98 -2.09 -4.99
CA TYR A 67 -0.72 -1.78 -4.33
C TYR A 67 0.43 -2.68 -4.79
N PHE A 68 0.19 -3.97 -4.86
CA PHE A 68 1.24 -4.91 -5.29
C PHE A 68 1.65 -4.70 -6.75
N GLN A 69 0.81 -4.09 -7.59
CA GLN A 69 1.23 -3.74 -8.95
C GLN A 69 2.35 -2.70 -8.99
N MET A 70 2.47 -1.86 -7.97
CA MET A 70 3.59 -0.89 -7.86
C MET A 70 4.95 -1.56 -7.79
N TYR A 71 5.02 -2.76 -7.22
CA TYR A 71 6.27 -3.50 -7.02
C TYR A 71 6.45 -4.67 -8.00
N ASP A 72 5.43 -4.94 -8.81
CA ASP A 72 5.44 -5.99 -9.83
C ASP A 72 5.30 -5.39 -11.23
N SER A 73 4.09 -5.20 -11.69
CA SER A 73 3.77 -4.83 -13.08
C SER A 73 4.26 -3.44 -13.47
N VAL A 74 4.30 -2.48 -12.54
CA VAL A 74 4.84 -1.13 -12.78
C VAL A 74 6.33 -1.18 -13.16
N LEU A 75 7.11 -2.08 -12.54
CA LEU A 75 8.54 -2.24 -12.83
C LEU A 75 8.77 -2.80 -14.23
N TRP A 76 7.95 -3.78 -14.64
CA TRP A 76 7.98 -4.33 -16.00
C TRP A 76 7.55 -3.28 -17.02
N PHE A 77 6.47 -2.56 -16.75
CA PHE A 77 5.95 -1.52 -17.61
C PHE A 77 6.94 -0.37 -17.80
N LEU A 78 7.61 0.07 -16.73
CA LEU A 78 8.70 1.04 -16.79
C LEU A 78 9.78 0.58 -17.77
N LYS A 79 10.28 -0.65 -17.60
CA LYS A 79 11.39 -1.20 -18.35
C LYS A 79 11.07 -1.39 -19.85
N GLU A 80 9.83 -1.79 -20.15
CA GLU A 80 9.45 -2.19 -21.51
C GLU A 80 8.75 -1.08 -22.31
N ARG A 81 8.14 -0.09 -21.65
CA ARG A 81 7.18 0.82 -22.28
C ARG A 81 7.44 2.30 -22.02
N ILE A 82 8.27 2.66 -21.04
CA ILE A 82 8.49 4.07 -20.68
C ILE A 82 9.89 4.50 -21.12
N ASP A 83 9.95 5.52 -21.97
CA ASP A 83 11.21 6.21 -22.24
C ASP A 83 11.50 7.25 -21.15
N MET A 84 12.45 6.94 -20.28
CA MET A 84 12.85 7.81 -19.17
C MET A 84 13.87 8.88 -19.57
N THR A 85 14.25 9.00 -20.85
CA THR A 85 15.19 10.02 -21.34
C THR A 85 14.84 11.44 -20.91
N PRO A 86 13.57 11.91 -20.96
CA PRO A 86 13.21 13.26 -20.52
C PRO A 86 13.50 13.52 -19.03
N VAL A 87 13.26 12.51 -18.17
CA VAL A 87 13.54 12.60 -16.75
C VAL A 87 15.04 12.53 -16.47
N ASN A 88 15.74 11.61 -17.14
CA ASN A 88 17.18 11.46 -17.02
C ASN A 88 17.90 12.77 -17.40
N ASN A 89 17.49 13.40 -18.50
CA ASN A 89 18.07 14.67 -18.95
C ASN A 89 17.80 15.79 -17.95
N ALA A 90 16.58 15.89 -17.42
CA ALA A 90 16.25 16.92 -16.44
C ALA A 90 17.06 16.76 -15.15
N VAL A 91 17.16 15.53 -14.63
CA VAL A 91 17.94 15.23 -13.42
C VAL A 91 19.43 15.46 -13.65
N ASN A 92 19.98 14.99 -14.77
CA ASN A 92 21.38 15.18 -15.09
C ASN A 92 21.70 16.66 -15.26
N SER A 93 20.84 17.45 -15.92
CA SER A 93 21.02 18.91 -16.01
C SER A 93 21.06 19.59 -14.66
N PHE A 94 20.27 19.14 -13.70
CA PHE A 94 20.35 19.63 -12.32
C PHE A 94 21.64 19.19 -11.63
N LEU A 95 22.08 17.95 -11.83
CA LEU A 95 23.28 17.40 -11.21
C LEU A 95 24.57 18.03 -11.73
N THR A 96 24.59 18.64 -12.94
CA THR A 96 25.77 19.38 -13.46
C THR A 96 26.17 20.54 -12.55
N ILE A 97 25.30 21.03 -11.68
CA ILE A 97 25.62 22.05 -10.68
C ILE A 97 26.63 21.53 -9.65
N PHE A 98 26.63 20.19 -9.39
CA PHE A 98 27.40 19.56 -8.32
C PHE A 98 28.49 18.60 -8.81
N VAL A 99 28.31 18.02 -10.02
CA VAL A 99 29.17 16.97 -10.55
C VAL A 99 29.39 17.19 -12.04
N ASP A 100 30.66 17.09 -12.50
CA ASP A 100 30.98 17.11 -13.92
C ASP A 100 30.49 15.86 -14.63
N ASN A 101 29.77 16.02 -15.75
CA ASN A 101 29.28 14.96 -16.62
C ASN A 101 28.47 13.85 -15.86
N PRO A 102 27.37 14.20 -15.17
CA PRO A 102 26.56 13.21 -14.48
C PRO A 102 25.92 12.25 -15.48
N SER A 103 25.87 10.96 -15.10
CA SER A 103 25.31 9.89 -15.92
C SER A 103 24.20 9.13 -15.18
N TRP A 104 23.40 9.84 -14.41
CA TRP A 104 22.29 9.25 -13.65
C TRP A 104 21.18 8.75 -14.58
N ARG A 105 20.60 7.60 -14.24
CA ARG A 105 19.48 6.97 -14.97
C ARG A 105 18.39 6.55 -14.00
N PHE A 106 17.15 6.75 -14.41
CA PHE A 106 16.00 6.27 -13.68
C PHE A 106 15.79 4.79 -14.01
N ASP A 107 15.91 3.93 -13.00
CA ASP A 107 15.71 2.48 -13.07
C ASP A 107 14.57 2.02 -12.16
N ALA A 108 14.30 0.73 -12.15
CA ALA A 108 13.23 0.12 -11.37
C ALA A 108 13.31 0.43 -9.86
N GLU A 109 14.52 0.50 -9.30
CA GLU A 109 14.75 0.85 -7.89
C GLU A 109 14.24 2.26 -7.56
N HIS A 110 14.28 3.19 -8.51
CA HIS A 110 13.82 4.56 -8.31
C HIS A 110 12.29 4.66 -8.14
N VAL A 111 11.52 3.68 -8.59
CA VAL A 111 10.07 3.60 -8.29
C VAL A 111 9.84 3.59 -6.78
N THR A 112 10.59 2.76 -6.05
CA THR A 112 10.54 2.70 -4.59
C THR A 112 11.05 4.01 -3.96
N VAL A 113 12.08 4.63 -4.54
CA VAL A 113 12.59 5.94 -4.08
C VAL A 113 11.56 7.04 -4.25
N VAL A 114 10.83 7.08 -5.38
CA VAL A 114 9.73 8.05 -5.59
C VAL A 114 8.62 7.83 -4.57
N ASN A 115 8.23 6.58 -4.32
CA ASN A 115 7.23 6.24 -3.28
C ASN A 115 7.71 6.71 -1.90
N ALA A 116 8.89 6.26 -1.44
CA ALA A 116 9.43 6.63 -0.14
C ALA A 116 9.65 8.15 0.00
N GLY A 117 10.18 8.81 -1.02
CA GLY A 117 10.39 10.25 -1.06
C GLY A 117 9.07 11.02 -0.94
N THR A 118 8.04 10.59 -1.65
CA THR A 118 6.69 11.17 -1.55
C THR A 118 6.13 11.04 -0.13
N ILE A 119 6.29 9.87 0.49
CA ILE A 119 5.87 9.64 1.88
C ILE A 119 6.63 10.57 2.83
N ILE A 120 7.95 10.63 2.75
CA ILE A 120 8.79 11.47 3.63
C ILE A 120 8.39 12.94 3.52
N LEU A 121 8.16 13.44 2.32
CA LEU A 121 7.84 14.85 2.08
C LEU A 121 6.40 15.22 2.47
N LEU A 122 5.44 14.34 2.22
CA LEU A 122 4.01 14.69 2.31
C LEU A 122 3.30 14.07 3.52
N GLN A 123 3.85 13.05 4.20
CA GLN A 123 3.15 12.33 5.27
C GLN A 123 2.68 13.23 6.41
N LEU A 124 3.50 14.20 6.83
CA LEU A 124 3.11 15.12 7.91
C LEU A 124 1.95 16.02 7.48
N ILE A 125 1.97 16.53 6.26
CA ILE A 125 0.93 17.39 5.70
C ILE A 125 -0.38 16.60 5.56
N VAL A 126 -0.32 15.42 4.93
CA VAL A 126 -1.48 14.54 4.76
C VAL A 126 -2.06 14.12 6.11
N SER A 127 -1.22 13.75 7.07
CA SER A 127 -1.66 13.39 8.42
C SER A 127 -2.34 14.55 9.15
N ALA A 128 -1.82 15.77 9.03
CA ALA A 128 -2.40 16.96 9.64
C ALA A 128 -3.80 17.26 9.05
N ILE A 129 -3.94 17.19 7.72
CA ILE A 129 -5.22 17.41 7.03
C ILE A 129 -6.26 16.35 7.44
N LEU A 130 -5.83 15.09 7.54
CA LEU A 130 -6.72 13.96 7.76
C LEU A 130 -6.95 13.62 9.23
N LYS A 131 -6.32 14.34 10.16
CA LYS A 131 -6.37 14.04 11.61
C LYS A 131 -7.79 13.76 12.11
N ASN A 132 -8.75 14.62 11.79
CA ASN A 132 -10.13 14.56 12.26
C ASN A 132 -11.09 13.90 11.24
N ALA A 133 -10.60 13.42 10.11
CA ALA A 133 -11.43 12.84 9.08
C ALA A 133 -11.90 11.42 9.44
N LYS A 134 -13.16 11.10 9.11
CA LYS A 134 -13.77 9.79 9.38
C LYS A 134 -13.02 8.69 8.63
N PRO A 135 -12.61 7.60 9.30
CA PRO A 135 -11.74 6.59 8.70
C PRO A 135 -12.25 6.04 7.36
N LEU A 136 -13.50 5.57 7.32
CA LEU A 136 -14.04 4.91 6.14
C LEU A 136 -14.14 5.84 4.91
N GLN A 137 -14.57 7.10 5.13
CA GLN A 137 -14.63 8.09 4.06
C GLN A 137 -13.24 8.43 3.53
N THR A 138 -12.26 8.54 4.43
CA THR A 138 -10.87 8.82 4.05
C THR A 138 -10.24 7.64 3.31
N MET A 139 -10.58 6.40 3.67
CA MET A 139 -10.17 5.22 2.90
C MET A 139 -10.68 5.29 1.45
N ILE A 140 -11.96 5.65 1.25
CA ILE A 140 -12.54 5.81 -0.08
C ILE A 140 -11.76 6.85 -0.90
N VAL A 141 -11.46 8.00 -0.30
CA VAL A 141 -10.67 9.06 -0.94
C VAL A 141 -9.27 8.56 -1.30
N GLY A 142 -8.59 7.88 -0.38
CA GLY A 142 -7.26 7.32 -0.63
C GLY A 142 -7.26 6.27 -1.74
N ILE A 143 -8.23 5.36 -1.75
CA ILE A 143 -8.37 4.37 -2.82
C ILE A 143 -8.68 5.04 -4.16
N SER A 144 -9.45 6.13 -4.16
CA SER A 144 -9.69 6.92 -5.38
C SER A 144 -8.39 7.50 -5.94
N PHE A 145 -7.52 8.09 -5.09
CA PHE A 145 -6.20 8.54 -5.51
C PHE A 145 -5.34 7.39 -6.05
N GLY A 146 -5.30 6.25 -5.36
CA GLY A 146 -4.57 5.07 -5.85
C GLY A 146 -5.08 4.59 -7.22
N THR A 147 -6.40 4.54 -7.40
CA THR A 147 -7.03 4.17 -8.67
C THR A 147 -6.70 5.18 -9.78
N LEU A 148 -6.74 6.48 -9.49
CA LEU A 148 -6.37 7.55 -10.43
C LEU A 148 -4.89 7.48 -10.80
N GLY A 149 -4.01 7.20 -9.83
CA GLY A 149 -2.57 7.03 -10.08
C GLY A 149 -2.29 5.94 -11.13
N LEU A 150 -2.89 4.76 -10.98
CA LEU A 150 -2.81 3.70 -12.00
C LEU A 150 -3.53 4.07 -13.30
N GLY A 151 -4.61 4.85 -13.23
CA GLY A 151 -5.34 5.36 -14.39
C GLY A 151 -4.47 6.23 -15.30
N LEU A 152 -3.54 6.99 -14.74
CA LEU A 152 -2.59 7.78 -15.54
C LEU A 152 -1.68 6.89 -16.39
N LEU A 153 -1.32 5.71 -15.90
CA LEU A 153 -0.53 4.72 -16.65
C LEU A 153 -1.32 4.11 -17.83
N ALA A 154 -2.67 4.12 -17.75
CA ALA A 154 -3.52 3.71 -18.85
C ALA A 154 -3.59 4.75 -19.97
N ILE A 155 -3.41 6.02 -19.65
CA ILE A 155 -3.61 7.14 -20.59
C ILE A 155 -2.33 7.46 -21.36
N SER A 156 -1.15 7.32 -20.73
CA SER A 156 0.09 7.80 -21.32
C SER A 156 1.30 6.99 -20.87
N THR A 157 2.23 6.80 -21.82
CA THR A 157 3.58 6.24 -21.58
C THR A 157 4.65 7.32 -21.41
N TYR A 158 4.24 8.59 -21.28
CA TYR A 158 5.18 9.69 -21.08
C TYR A 158 5.79 9.67 -19.68
N ALA A 159 7.11 9.80 -19.57
CA ALA A 159 7.86 9.61 -18.32
C ALA A 159 7.36 10.46 -17.14
N TRP A 160 7.02 11.74 -17.37
CA TRP A 160 6.51 12.61 -16.31
C TRP A 160 5.09 12.23 -15.86
N VAL A 161 4.26 11.71 -16.76
CA VAL A 161 2.92 11.18 -16.40
C VAL A 161 3.07 9.90 -15.60
N PHE A 162 4.04 9.05 -15.93
CA PHE A 162 4.39 7.88 -15.15
C PHE A 162 4.77 8.26 -13.71
N ILE A 163 5.72 9.20 -13.53
CA ILE A 163 6.12 9.66 -12.18
C ILE A 163 4.95 10.29 -11.44
N LEU A 164 4.13 11.12 -12.10
CA LEU A 164 2.94 11.70 -11.51
C LEU A 164 1.96 10.61 -11.03
N GLY A 165 1.78 9.54 -11.82
CA GLY A 165 0.98 8.38 -11.47
C GLY A 165 1.46 7.72 -10.18
N LEU A 166 2.79 7.51 -10.04
CA LEU A 166 3.41 6.97 -8.83
C LEU A 166 3.15 7.86 -7.61
N VAL A 167 3.36 9.17 -7.75
CA VAL A 167 3.14 10.15 -6.68
C VAL A 167 1.68 10.15 -6.22
N ILE A 168 0.73 10.21 -7.17
CA ILE A 168 -0.70 10.21 -6.85
C ILE A 168 -1.12 8.89 -6.19
N PHE A 169 -0.60 7.75 -6.68
CA PHE A 169 -0.82 6.45 -6.04
C PHE A 169 -0.34 6.44 -4.59
N THR A 170 0.87 6.96 -4.34
CA THR A 170 1.46 7.04 -3.00
C THR A 170 0.66 7.94 -2.06
N ILE A 171 0.12 9.08 -2.55
CA ILE A 171 -0.81 9.91 -1.78
C ILE A 171 -2.07 9.09 -1.40
N GLY A 172 -2.55 8.26 -2.29
CA GLY A 172 -3.64 7.32 -2.03
C GLY A 172 -3.29 6.32 -0.90
N GLU A 173 -2.12 5.72 -0.97
CA GLU A 173 -1.59 4.78 0.01
C GLU A 173 -1.53 5.39 1.41
N MET A 174 -0.82 6.53 1.56
CA MET A 174 -0.67 7.17 2.86
C MET A 174 -1.97 7.80 3.40
N THR A 175 -2.98 7.95 2.55
CA THR A 175 -4.33 8.37 2.95
C THR A 175 -5.17 7.18 3.41
N ALA A 176 -5.20 6.06 2.65
CA ALA A 176 -6.07 4.92 2.90
C ALA A 176 -5.56 4.03 4.04
N HIS A 177 -4.27 3.67 4.03
CA HIS A 177 -3.75 2.64 4.92
C HIS A 177 -3.78 3.00 6.42
N PRO A 178 -3.32 4.17 6.87
CA PRO A 178 -3.41 4.55 8.29
C PRO A 178 -4.86 4.60 8.79
N LYS A 179 -5.79 5.00 7.91
CA LYS A 179 -7.22 5.07 8.25
C LYS A 179 -7.87 3.70 8.30
N PHE A 180 -7.41 2.74 7.50
CA PHE A 180 -7.84 1.35 7.63
C PHE A 180 -7.44 0.79 9.00
N ILE A 181 -6.17 0.93 9.42
CA ILE A 181 -5.72 0.48 10.74
C ILE A 181 -6.49 1.18 11.87
N SER A 182 -6.71 2.49 11.75
CA SER A 182 -7.54 3.25 12.69
C SER A 182 -8.97 2.71 12.74
N TYR A 183 -9.58 2.39 11.60
CA TYR A 183 -10.92 1.82 11.52
C TYR A 183 -11.01 0.47 12.22
N ILE A 184 -10.06 -0.44 11.96
CA ILE A 184 -10.00 -1.74 12.65
C ILE A 184 -9.87 -1.55 14.17
N GLY A 185 -9.01 -0.61 14.60
CA GLY A 185 -8.85 -0.29 16.02
C GLY A 185 -10.12 0.27 16.70
N LEU A 186 -11.04 0.88 15.93
CA LEU A 186 -12.33 1.39 16.43
C LEU A 186 -13.42 0.32 16.52
N ILE A 187 -13.46 -0.63 15.57
CA ILE A 187 -14.48 -1.68 15.55
C ILE A 187 -14.12 -2.88 16.42
N ALA A 188 -12.86 -3.08 16.72
CA ALA A 188 -12.38 -4.20 17.51
C ALA A 188 -12.83 -4.08 18.98
N PRO A 189 -13.36 -5.18 19.60
CA PRO A 189 -13.58 -5.26 21.03
C PRO A 189 -12.29 -4.97 21.81
N GLN A 190 -12.40 -4.28 22.95
CA GLN A 190 -11.23 -3.82 23.72
C GLN A 190 -10.33 -4.98 24.18
N ASP A 191 -10.92 -6.09 24.58
CA ASP A 191 -10.24 -7.31 25.04
C ASP A 191 -9.57 -8.11 23.91
N LYS A 192 -9.95 -7.86 22.63
CA LYS A 192 -9.46 -8.57 21.44
C LYS A 192 -8.78 -7.67 20.41
N LYS A 193 -8.52 -6.40 20.74
CA LYS A 193 -8.01 -5.40 19.81
C LYS A 193 -6.72 -5.81 19.12
N ALA A 194 -5.76 -6.36 19.87
CA ALA A 194 -4.50 -6.84 19.30
C ALA A 194 -4.72 -7.98 18.30
N LEU A 195 -5.69 -8.87 18.56
CA LEU A 195 -6.03 -9.99 17.69
C LEU A 195 -6.65 -9.49 16.37
N TYR A 196 -7.62 -8.55 16.44
CA TYR A 196 -8.21 -7.93 15.25
C TYR A 196 -7.17 -7.20 14.40
N LEU A 197 -6.26 -6.44 15.02
CA LEU A 197 -5.16 -5.77 14.32
C LEU A 197 -4.21 -6.79 13.66
N GLY A 198 -3.89 -7.90 14.34
CA GLY A 198 -3.09 -8.98 13.75
C GLY A 198 -3.76 -9.60 12.52
N TYR A 199 -5.04 -9.97 12.63
CA TYR A 199 -5.79 -10.53 11.50
C TYR A 199 -6.07 -9.53 10.38
N SER A 200 -6.03 -8.22 10.67
CA SER A 200 -6.23 -7.22 9.62
C SER A 200 -5.23 -7.35 8.49
N PHE A 201 -4.02 -7.86 8.72
CA PHE A 201 -2.99 -8.09 7.69
C PHE A 201 -3.38 -9.13 6.63
N LEU A 202 -4.48 -9.88 6.82
CA LEU A 202 -5.02 -10.76 5.77
C LEU A 202 -5.37 -10.02 4.48
N TYR A 203 -5.64 -8.70 4.53
CA TYR A 203 -5.80 -7.90 3.32
C TYR A 203 -4.58 -7.99 2.40
N GLY A 204 -3.38 -7.99 2.99
CA GLY A 204 -2.13 -8.09 2.24
C GLY A 204 -1.93 -9.48 1.63
N VAL A 205 -2.26 -10.54 2.37
CA VAL A 205 -2.20 -11.93 1.89
C VAL A 205 -3.13 -12.14 0.70
N ILE A 206 -4.39 -11.68 0.82
CA ILE A 206 -5.37 -11.76 -0.26
C ILE A 206 -4.93 -10.89 -1.44
N GLY A 207 -4.50 -9.66 -1.16
CA GLY A 207 -4.07 -8.70 -2.18
C GLY A 207 -2.85 -9.17 -2.97
N SER A 208 -1.80 -9.69 -2.29
CA SER A 208 -0.62 -10.21 -2.97
C SER A 208 -0.91 -11.50 -3.76
N GLY A 209 -1.63 -12.44 -3.16
CA GLY A 209 -1.96 -13.71 -3.80
C GLY A 209 -2.79 -13.52 -5.06
N ILE A 210 -3.88 -12.75 -4.98
CA ILE A 210 -4.72 -12.45 -6.15
C ILE A 210 -4.01 -11.49 -7.10
N GLY A 211 -3.40 -10.41 -6.57
CA GLY A 211 -2.76 -9.36 -7.35
C GLY A 211 -1.58 -9.88 -8.16
N GLY A 212 -0.73 -10.73 -7.58
CA GLY A 212 0.42 -11.31 -8.28
C GLY A 212 0.01 -12.21 -9.43
N VAL A 213 -0.91 -13.17 -9.18
CA VAL A 213 -1.40 -14.09 -10.23
C VAL A 213 -2.15 -13.33 -11.33
N LEU A 214 -3.08 -12.45 -10.94
CA LEU A 214 -3.86 -11.65 -11.89
C LEU A 214 -2.97 -10.69 -12.68
N GLY A 215 -2.01 -10.04 -12.01
CA GLY A 215 -1.04 -9.14 -12.63
C GLY A 215 -0.21 -9.84 -13.68
N ALA A 216 0.41 -10.96 -13.34
CA ALA A 216 1.24 -11.73 -14.29
C ALA A 216 0.43 -12.20 -15.50
N PHE A 217 -0.74 -12.81 -15.28
CA PHE A 217 -1.61 -13.29 -16.36
C PHE A 217 -2.09 -12.15 -17.28
N ALA A 218 -2.59 -11.07 -16.68
CA ALA A 218 -3.11 -9.93 -17.42
C ALA A 218 -2.01 -9.16 -18.16
N TYR A 219 -0.81 -9.06 -17.57
CA TYR A 219 0.33 -8.41 -18.22
C TYR A 219 0.72 -9.15 -19.50
N VAL A 220 0.92 -10.46 -19.43
CA VAL A 220 1.21 -11.28 -20.60
C VAL A 220 0.10 -11.15 -21.65
N LYS A 221 -1.16 -11.23 -21.23
CA LYS A 221 -2.30 -11.16 -22.15
C LYS A 221 -2.42 -9.80 -22.83
N PHE A 222 -2.49 -8.72 -22.05
CA PHE A 222 -2.81 -7.38 -22.59
C PHE A 222 -1.58 -6.65 -23.07
N VAL A 223 -0.48 -6.67 -22.32
CA VAL A 223 0.72 -5.89 -22.64
C VAL A 223 1.60 -6.60 -23.65
N THR A 224 1.91 -7.89 -23.43
CA THR A 224 2.83 -8.63 -24.28
C THR A 224 2.13 -9.13 -25.55
N ASN A 225 1.02 -9.87 -25.44
CA ASN A 225 0.40 -10.52 -26.59
C ASN A 225 -0.48 -9.58 -27.43
N MET A 226 -1.29 -8.74 -26.76
CA MET A 226 -2.21 -7.83 -27.45
C MET A 226 -1.59 -6.46 -27.77
N ASN A 227 -0.44 -6.14 -27.18
CA ASN A 227 0.21 -4.82 -27.26
C ASN A 227 -0.74 -3.65 -26.87
N ARG A 228 -1.59 -3.87 -25.84
CA ARG A 228 -2.60 -2.93 -25.35
C ARG A 228 -2.46 -2.71 -23.85
N PRO A 229 -1.38 -2.02 -23.41
CA PRO A 229 -1.11 -1.78 -21.99
C PRO A 229 -2.21 -0.98 -21.29
N GLU A 230 -2.97 -0.15 -22.04
CA GLU A 230 -4.10 0.59 -21.49
C GLU A 230 -5.18 -0.33 -20.90
N LEU A 231 -5.47 -1.48 -21.54
CA LEU A 231 -6.44 -2.44 -21.03
C LEU A 231 -6.00 -3.07 -19.72
N PHE A 232 -4.68 -3.30 -19.56
CA PHE A 232 -4.10 -3.80 -18.33
C PHE A 232 -4.37 -2.84 -17.17
N TRP A 233 -4.01 -1.57 -17.32
CA TRP A 233 -4.20 -0.58 -16.27
C TRP A 233 -5.67 -0.26 -16.00
N LEU A 234 -6.51 -0.21 -17.05
CA LEU A 234 -7.96 -0.03 -16.89
C LEU A 234 -8.60 -1.19 -16.11
N MET A 235 -8.12 -2.41 -16.27
CA MET A 235 -8.59 -3.55 -15.47
C MET A 235 -8.33 -3.32 -13.96
N PHE A 236 -7.13 -2.86 -13.59
CA PHE A 236 -6.83 -2.54 -12.20
C PHE A 236 -7.62 -1.32 -11.70
N CYS A 237 -7.83 -0.29 -12.54
CA CYS A 237 -8.75 0.80 -12.22
C CYS A 237 -10.17 0.27 -11.93
N GLY A 238 -10.64 -0.70 -12.69
CA GLY A 238 -11.92 -1.38 -12.46
C GLY A 238 -11.97 -2.03 -11.06
N ILE A 239 -10.92 -2.71 -10.65
CA ILE A 239 -10.81 -3.29 -9.29
C ILE A 239 -10.85 -2.18 -8.23
N GLY A 240 -10.14 -1.07 -8.44
CA GLY A 240 -10.18 0.09 -7.55
C GLY A 240 -11.58 0.67 -7.40
N VAL A 241 -12.30 0.85 -8.52
CA VAL A 241 -13.70 1.32 -8.54
C VAL A 241 -14.62 0.33 -7.81
N LEU A 242 -14.47 -0.97 -8.02
CA LEU A 242 -15.25 -2.00 -7.32
C LEU A 242 -14.98 -1.96 -5.80
N THR A 243 -13.74 -1.73 -5.39
CA THR A 243 -13.36 -1.57 -3.98
C THR A 243 -14.04 -0.34 -3.37
N ILE A 244 -14.05 0.79 -4.07
CA ILE A 244 -14.73 2.02 -3.64
C ILE A 244 -16.24 1.76 -3.48
N ILE A 245 -16.87 1.16 -4.48
CA ILE A 245 -18.30 0.81 -4.44
C ILE A 245 -18.55 -0.14 -3.27
N GLY A 246 -17.72 -1.15 -3.07
CA GLY A 246 -17.82 -2.09 -1.95
C GLY A 246 -17.81 -1.37 -0.59
N LEU A 247 -16.89 -0.41 -0.37
CA LEU A 247 -16.84 0.37 0.87
C LEU A 247 -18.05 1.29 1.06
N ILE A 248 -18.55 1.88 -0.03
CA ILE A 248 -19.79 2.72 0.01
C ILE A 248 -20.98 1.87 0.42
N LEU A 249 -21.17 0.71 -0.23
CA LEU A 249 -22.25 -0.22 0.08
C LEU A 249 -22.13 -0.77 1.51
N PHE A 250 -20.93 -1.14 1.93
CA PHE A 250 -20.65 -1.57 3.30
C PHE A 250 -21.07 -0.50 4.31
N ASN A 251 -20.68 0.75 4.09
CA ASN A 251 -21.08 1.86 4.96
C ASN A 251 -22.60 2.05 5.02
N ARG A 252 -23.26 1.95 3.87
CA ARG A 252 -24.71 2.21 3.77
C ARG A 252 -25.54 1.09 4.38
N PHE A 253 -25.24 -0.16 4.07
CA PHE A 253 -26.10 -1.30 4.40
C PHE A 253 -25.66 -2.04 5.65
N VAL A 254 -24.36 -2.12 5.93
CA VAL A 254 -23.85 -2.92 7.05
C VAL A 254 -23.67 -2.08 8.32
N LEU A 255 -23.15 -0.85 8.18
CA LEU A 255 -22.91 0.00 9.36
C LEU A 255 -24.14 0.81 9.77
N LYS A 256 -24.85 1.45 8.81
CA LYS A 256 -26.03 2.28 9.12
C LYS A 256 -27.25 1.44 9.43
N GLY A 257 -27.40 0.26 8.82
CA GLY A 257 -28.50 -0.66 9.10
C GLY A 257 -28.45 -1.35 10.46
N SER A 258 -27.32 -1.24 11.18
CA SER A 258 -27.13 -1.85 12.50
C SER A 258 -27.17 -0.87 13.67
N LYS A 259 -27.58 0.40 13.46
CA LYS A 259 -27.93 1.28 14.59
C LYS A 259 -29.29 0.83 15.13
N PRO A 260 -29.39 0.42 16.41
CA PRO A 260 -30.68 0.29 17.04
C PRO A 260 -31.35 1.66 17.06
N SER A 261 -32.63 1.68 16.71
CA SER A 261 -33.55 2.81 16.83
C SER A 261 -33.63 3.31 18.28
#